data_bee0cb156346e3fa1ef3e7b131c0498c
#
_entry.id   bee0cb156346e3fa1ef3e7b131c0498c
#
_cell.length_a   1.000
_cell.length_b   1.000
_cell.length_c   1.000
_cell.angle_alpha   90.00
_cell.angle_beta   90.00
_cell.angle_gamma   90.00
#
_symmetry.space_group_name_H-M   'P 1'
#
loop_
_entity.id
_entity.type
_entity.pdbx_description
1 polymer ?
#
loop_
_entity_poly.entity_id
_entity_poly.type
_entity_poly.pdbx_seq_one_letter_code
_entity_poly.pdbx_strand_id
1 'polypeptide(L)'
;MADPFNLERFVEAQAHAYERARRELEAGRKESHWMWFIFPQVVGLGQSAMSIRFAIASLDEARAYLAHPVLGPRLMECAKLALDAPAATARAIFGPVDEMKFRSSMTLFAKAAPDEGVFQRCLDKYFAGAPDPATLARL
;
A
#
# COMPACT_ATOMS: atom_id res chain seq x y z
N MET A 1 -14.11 16.83 14.09
CA MET A 1 -14.21 15.39 13.93
C MET A 1 -12.92 14.71 14.35
N ALA A 2 -13.05 13.60 15.01
CA ALA A 2 -11.87 12.90 15.51
C ALA A 2 -11.10 12.22 14.38
N ASP A 3 -9.78 12.38 14.40
CA ASP A 3 -8.88 11.70 13.48
C ASP A 3 -7.69 11.21 14.34
N PRO A 4 -7.93 10.16 15.15
CA PRO A 4 -6.94 9.74 16.14
C PRO A 4 -5.63 9.24 15.55
N PHE A 5 -5.63 8.80 14.29
CA PHE A 5 -4.44 8.31 13.61
C PHE A 5 -3.85 9.33 12.65
N ASN A 6 -4.43 10.53 12.58
CA ASN A 6 -4.02 11.56 11.63
C ASN A 6 -4.01 11.02 10.18
N LEU A 7 -5.11 10.40 9.78
CA LEU A 7 -5.25 9.86 8.42
C LEU A 7 -5.34 10.97 7.37
N GLU A 8 -5.65 12.19 7.78
CA GLU A 8 -5.68 13.35 6.89
C GLU A 8 -4.34 13.56 6.18
N ARG A 9 -3.21 13.16 6.79
CA ARG A 9 -1.91 13.26 6.13
C ARG A 9 -1.86 12.49 4.82
N PHE A 10 -2.55 11.35 4.75
CA PHE A 10 -2.66 10.56 3.52
C PHE A 10 -3.59 11.23 2.51
N VAL A 11 -4.72 11.75 2.96
CA VAL A 11 -5.68 12.45 2.09
C VAL A 11 -5.00 13.63 1.41
N GLU A 12 -4.27 14.45 2.18
CA GLU A 12 -3.56 15.61 1.65
C GLU A 12 -2.48 15.20 0.64
N ALA A 13 -1.67 14.18 0.98
CA ALA A 13 -0.61 13.71 0.08
C ALA A 13 -1.18 13.16 -1.22
N GLN A 14 -2.32 12.47 -1.16
CA GLN A 14 -2.95 11.86 -2.33
C GLN A 14 -3.67 12.87 -3.22
N ALA A 15 -4.03 14.04 -2.70
CA ALA A 15 -4.82 15.04 -3.43
C ALA A 15 -4.19 15.42 -4.78
N HIS A 16 -2.86 15.46 -4.87
CA HIS A 16 -2.14 15.83 -6.08
C HIS A 16 -1.46 14.66 -6.79
N ALA A 17 -1.53 13.47 -6.24
CA ALA A 17 -0.78 12.32 -6.75
C ALA A 17 -1.65 11.13 -7.13
N TYR A 18 -2.88 11.04 -6.62
CA TYR A 18 -3.71 9.85 -6.78
C TYR A 18 -3.98 9.50 -8.25
N GLU A 19 -4.40 10.50 -9.05
CA GLU A 19 -4.72 10.26 -10.46
C GLU A 19 -3.51 9.78 -11.26
N ARG A 20 -2.34 10.34 -10.97
CA ARG A 20 -1.09 9.91 -11.61
C ARG A 20 -0.74 8.49 -11.20
N ALA A 21 -0.80 8.18 -9.92
CA ALA A 21 -0.54 6.83 -9.41
C ALA A 21 -1.47 5.81 -10.08
N ARG A 22 -2.76 6.14 -10.18
CA ARG A 22 -3.76 5.28 -10.80
C ARG A 22 -3.41 4.98 -12.26
N ARG A 23 -3.06 6.01 -13.03
CA ARG A 23 -2.70 5.86 -14.44
C ARG A 23 -1.43 5.05 -14.62
N GLU A 24 -0.43 5.26 -13.77
CA GLU A 24 0.82 4.50 -13.84
C GLU A 24 0.59 3.03 -13.51
N LEU A 25 -0.23 2.73 -12.50
CA LEU A 25 -0.58 1.35 -12.16
C LEU A 25 -1.38 0.67 -13.28
N GLU A 26 -2.33 1.39 -13.88
CA GLU A 26 -3.10 0.87 -15.01
C GLU A 26 -2.19 0.54 -16.19
N ALA A 27 -1.17 1.36 -16.44
CA ALA A 27 -0.18 1.13 -17.48
C ALA A 27 0.84 0.04 -17.10
N GLY A 28 0.86 -0.41 -15.85
CA GLY A 28 1.76 -1.44 -15.38
C GLY A 28 3.19 -0.95 -15.13
N ARG A 29 3.38 0.36 -14.95
CA ARG A 29 4.71 0.93 -14.73
C ARG A 29 4.66 2.20 -13.91
N LYS A 30 5.24 2.15 -12.71
CA LYS A 30 5.37 3.30 -11.82
C LYS A 30 6.50 4.20 -12.33
N GLU A 31 6.22 5.50 -12.42
CA GLU A 31 7.20 6.50 -12.87
C GLU A 31 7.43 7.63 -11.86
N SER A 32 6.42 7.93 -11.02
CA SER A 32 6.46 9.04 -10.07
C SER A 32 6.64 8.54 -8.63
N HIS A 33 6.85 9.47 -7.69
CA HIS A 33 7.18 9.18 -6.30
C HIS A 33 5.94 9.31 -5.41
N TRP A 34 5.20 8.21 -5.25
CA TRP A 34 3.97 8.21 -4.46
C TRP A 34 3.81 6.97 -3.56
N MET A 35 4.82 6.10 -3.51
CA MET A 35 4.69 4.80 -2.86
C MET A 35 4.30 4.88 -1.39
N TRP A 36 4.90 5.81 -0.64
CA TRP A 36 4.72 5.93 0.81
C TRP A 36 3.26 6.14 1.25
N PHE A 37 2.49 6.87 0.45
CA PHE A 37 1.13 7.26 0.82
C PHE A 37 0.04 6.62 -0.06
N ILE A 38 0.40 5.87 -1.07
CA ILE A 38 -0.54 5.06 -1.87
C ILE A 38 -0.58 3.62 -1.34
N PHE A 39 0.60 3.06 -1.03
CA PHE A 39 0.74 1.72 -0.44
C PHE A 39 1.54 1.83 0.86
N PRO A 40 0.93 2.34 1.94
CA PRO A 40 1.69 2.56 3.17
C PRO A 40 2.11 1.26 3.84
N GLN A 41 3.21 1.34 4.58
CA GLN A 41 3.81 0.23 5.30
C GLN A 41 3.65 0.40 6.81
N VAL A 42 3.81 -0.68 7.56
CA VAL A 42 3.86 -0.62 9.01
C VAL A 42 5.11 0.14 9.48
N VAL A 43 5.01 0.77 10.63
CA VAL A 43 6.10 1.55 11.24
C VAL A 43 7.36 0.68 11.44
N GLY A 44 8.51 1.29 11.24
CA GLY A 44 9.80 0.67 11.52
C GLY A 44 10.49 -0.02 10.35
N LEU A 45 9.84 -0.12 9.19
CA LEU A 45 10.44 -0.77 8.02
C LEU A 45 11.31 0.18 7.20
N GLY A 46 11.01 1.48 7.20
CA GLY A 46 11.79 2.48 6.50
C GLY A 46 12.26 3.56 7.45
N GLN A 47 13.38 4.21 7.12
CA GLN A 47 13.99 5.23 7.99
C GLN A 47 14.04 6.61 7.35
N SER A 48 13.62 6.77 6.10
CA SER A 48 13.54 8.08 5.46
C SER A 48 12.44 8.92 6.12
N ALA A 49 12.53 10.25 5.94
CA ALA A 49 11.51 11.16 6.45
C ALA A 49 10.12 10.80 5.95
N MET A 50 10.00 10.42 4.66
CA MET A 50 8.72 10.03 4.07
C MET A 50 8.21 8.71 4.64
N SER A 51 9.08 7.72 4.84
CA SER A 51 8.69 6.44 5.43
C SER A 51 8.17 6.61 6.86
N ILE A 52 8.80 7.49 7.63
CA ILE A 52 8.38 7.77 9.01
C ILE A 52 7.05 8.52 9.02
N ARG A 53 6.91 9.54 8.16
CA ARG A 53 5.73 10.40 8.10
C ARG A 53 4.46 9.59 7.76
N PHE A 54 4.57 8.62 6.86
CA PHE A 54 3.44 7.85 6.35
C PHE A 54 3.37 6.42 6.90
N ALA A 55 4.12 6.12 7.95
CA ALA A 55 4.07 4.80 8.57
C ALA A 55 2.73 4.55 9.27
N ILE A 56 2.24 3.32 9.14
CA ILE A 56 1.04 2.85 9.83
C ILE A 56 1.48 2.26 11.17
N ALA A 57 0.96 2.78 12.27
CA ALA A 57 1.43 2.43 13.61
C ALA A 57 0.99 1.03 14.07
N SER A 58 -0.15 0.53 13.57
CA SER A 58 -0.76 -0.69 14.10
C SER A 58 -1.80 -1.25 13.14
N LEU A 59 -2.27 -2.47 13.42
CA LEU A 59 -3.43 -3.03 12.71
C LEU A 59 -4.68 -2.17 12.90
N ASP A 60 -4.85 -1.53 14.06
CA ASP A 60 -5.98 -0.64 14.27
C ASP A 60 -5.96 0.55 13.31
N GLU A 61 -4.80 1.13 13.10
CA GLU A 61 -4.66 2.21 12.10
C GLU A 61 -4.91 1.69 10.69
N ALA A 62 -4.39 0.51 10.34
CA ALA A 62 -4.62 -0.08 9.03
C ALA A 62 -6.12 -0.32 8.79
N ARG A 63 -6.84 -0.79 9.78
CA ARG A 63 -8.29 -0.97 9.69
C ARG A 63 -9.02 0.36 9.55
N ALA A 64 -8.59 1.37 10.30
CA ALA A 64 -9.16 2.72 10.19
C ALA A 64 -8.92 3.31 8.80
N TYR A 65 -7.73 3.07 8.23
CA TYR A 65 -7.40 3.48 6.86
C TYR A 65 -8.39 2.88 5.86
N LEU A 66 -8.63 1.56 5.96
CA LEU A 66 -9.56 0.87 5.06
C LEU A 66 -11.01 1.32 5.27
N ALA A 67 -11.39 1.69 6.48
CA ALA A 67 -12.72 2.19 6.78
C ALA A 67 -12.92 3.65 6.39
N HIS A 68 -11.84 4.38 6.10
CA HIS A 68 -11.93 5.78 5.72
C HIS A 68 -12.62 5.92 4.35
N PRO A 69 -13.60 6.83 4.20
CA PRO A 69 -14.42 6.92 2.98
C PRO A 69 -13.66 7.31 1.71
N VAL A 70 -12.48 7.91 1.84
CA VAL A 70 -11.62 8.25 0.71
C VAL A 70 -10.49 7.24 0.57
N LEU A 71 -9.75 6.97 1.64
CA LEU A 71 -8.53 6.16 1.60
C LEU A 71 -8.80 4.68 1.32
N GLY A 72 -9.84 4.12 1.92
CA GLY A 72 -10.20 2.72 1.72
C GLY A 72 -10.46 2.38 0.27
N PRO A 73 -11.43 3.06 -0.39
CA PRO A 73 -11.70 2.83 -1.80
C PRO A 73 -10.50 3.05 -2.71
N ARG A 74 -9.68 4.07 -2.43
CA ARG A 74 -8.48 4.34 -3.24
C ARG A 74 -7.45 3.23 -3.13
N LEU A 75 -7.21 2.73 -1.91
CA LEU A 75 -6.28 1.61 -1.72
C LEU A 75 -6.78 0.36 -2.43
N MET A 76 -8.06 0.05 -2.31
CA MET A 76 -8.67 -1.10 -2.98
C MET A 76 -8.52 -0.99 -4.50
N GLU A 77 -8.79 0.18 -5.06
CA GLU A 77 -8.65 0.42 -6.49
C GLU A 77 -7.20 0.25 -6.95
N CYS A 78 -6.26 0.87 -6.23
CA CYS A 78 -4.84 0.78 -6.59
C CYS A 78 -4.30 -0.64 -6.47
N ALA A 79 -4.69 -1.38 -5.44
CA ALA A 79 -4.30 -2.78 -5.29
C ALA A 79 -4.85 -3.63 -6.43
N LYS A 80 -6.10 -3.39 -6.82
CA LYS A 80 -6.70 -4.11 -7.93
C LYS A 80 -6.03 -3.79 -9.26
N LEU A 81 -5.69 -2.52 -9.50
CA LEU A 81 -4.96 -2.12 -10.71
C LEU A 81 -3.58 -2.81 -10.77
N ALA A 82 -2.89 -2.89 -9.64
CA ALA A 82 -1.61 -3.60 -9.56
C ALA A 82 -1.79 -5.10 -9.82
N LEU A 83 -2.85 -5.69 -9.25
CA LEU A 83 -3.16 -7.10 -9.46
C LEU A 83 -3.43 -7.41 -10.94
N ASP A 84 -4.19 -6.54 -11.60
CA ASP A 84 -4.62 -6.74 -13.00
C ASP A 84 -3.62 -6.18 -14.01
N ALA A 85 -2.51 -5.57 -13.56
CA ALA A 85 -1.55 -4.94 -14.44
C ALA A 85 -0.95 -5.93 -15.44
N PRO A 86 -0.67 -5.49 -16.69
CA PRO A 86 -0.08 -6.34 -17.71
C PRO A 86 1.43 -6.51 -17.49
N ALA A 87 1.82 -6.95 -16.29
CA ALA A 87 3.20 -7.13 -15.89
C ALA A 87 3.38 -8.51 -15.27
N ALA A 88 4.51 -9.13 -15.53
CA ALA A 88 4.81 -10.47 -15.00
C ALA A 88 5.30 -10.44 -13.56
N THR A 89 5.91 -9.33 -13.12
CA THR A 89 6.52 -9.22 -11.79
C THR A 89 6.20 -7.87 -11.16
N ALA A 90 6.25 -7.82 -9.83
CA ALA A 90 6.13 -6.56 -9.11
C ALA A 90 7.29 -5.62 -9.44
N ARG A 91 8.48 -6.17 -9.64
CA ARG A 91 9.66 -5.36 -10.03
C ARG A 91 9.43 -4.63 -11.34
N ALA A 92 8.74 -5.24 -12.30
CA ALA A 92 8.43 -4.59 -13.57
C ALA A 92 7.51 -3.37 -13.40
N ILE A 93 6.62 -3.41 -12.40
CA ILE A 93 5.73 -2.29 -12.09
C ILE A 93 6.45 -1.23 -11.26
N PHE A 94 7.10 -1.64 -10.17
CA PHE A 94 7.54 -0.76 -9.08
C PHE A 94 9.04 -0.50 -9.04
N GLY A 95 9.85 -1.34 -9.68
CA GLY A 95 11.30 -1.31 -9.51
C GLY A 95 11.76 -2.10 -8.27
N PRO A 96 13.08 -2.30 -8.13
CA PRO A 96 13.62 -3.21 -7.11
C PRO A 96 13.44 -2.74 -5.66
N VAL A 97 13.35 -1.42 -5.44
CA VAL A 97 13.13 -0.89 -4.09
C VAL A 97 11.66 -0.94 -3.72
N ASP A 98 10.79 -0.42 -4.58
CA ASP A 98 9.36 -0.30 -4.28
C ASP A 98 8.61 -1.63 -4.35
N GLU A 99 9.15 -2.66 -5.03
CA GLU A 99 8.51 -3.98 -4.99
C GLU A 99 8.46 -4.55 -3.58
N MET A 100 9.49 -4.28 -2.78
CA MET A 100 9.51 -4.72 -1.37
C MET A 100 8.49 -3.95 -0.54
N LYS A 101 8.34 -2.66 -0.81
CA LYS A 101 7.33 -1.84 -0.13
C LYS A 101 5.93 -2.30 -0.48
N PHE A 102 5.69 -2.68 -1.72
CA PHE A 102 4.40 -3.21 -2.16
C PHE A 102 4.07 -4.51 -1.41
N ARG A 103 5.03 -5.44 -1.33
CA ARG A 103 4.87 -6.70 -0.58
C ARG A 103 4.53 -6.42 0.88
N SER A 104 5.25 -5.50 1.50
CA SER A 104 5.06 -5.09 2.87
C SER A 104 3.65 -4.52 3.10
N SER A 105 3.21 -3.63 2.21
CA SER A 105 1.88 -3.03 2.27
C SER A 105 0.77 -4.07 2.11
N MET A 106 0.90 -4.95 1.12
CA MET A 106 -0.10 -6.00 0.90
C MET A 106 -0.19 -6.95 2.09
N THR A 107 0.94 -7.27 2.71
CA THR A 107 0.97 -8.08 3.93
C THR A 107 0.21 -7.40 5.07
N LEU A 108 0.46 -6.11 5.29
CA LEU A 108 -0.19 -5.33 6.33
C LEU A 108 -1.72 -5.35 6.16
N PHE A 109 -2.20 -5.01 4.97
CA PHE A 109 -3.64 -4.90 4.73
C PHE A 109 -4.33 -6.26 4.60
N ALA A 110 -3.63 -7.30 4.16
CA ALA A 110 -4.17 -8.66 4.19
C ALA A 110 -4.40 -9.11 5.64
N LYS A 111 -3.54 -8.71 6.57
CA LYS A 111 -3.73 -8.99 8.00
C LYS A 111 -4.83 -8.13 8.62
N ALA A 112 -4.91 -6.87 8.22
CA ALA A 112 -5.92 -5.95 8.74
C ALA A 112 -7.34 -6.33 8.28
N ALA A 113 -7.47 -6.84 7.05
CA ALA A 113 -8.76 -7.17 6.44
C ALA A 113 -8.66 -8.49 5.67
N PRO A 114 -8.59 -9.63 6.37
CA PRO A 114 -8.43 -10.94 5.71
C PRO A 114 -9.59 -11.30 4.78
N ASP A 115 -10.77 -10.70 4.96
CA ASP A 115 -11.92 -10.94 4.09
C ASP A 115 -11.83 -10.18 2.75
N GLU A 116 -10.92 -9.21 2.65
CA GLU A 116 -10.68 -8.47 1.41
C GLU A 116 -9.61 -9.21 0.59
N GLY A 117 -10.04 -10.08 -0.30
CA GLY A 117 -9.15 -10.99 -1.01
C GLY A 117 -8.10 -10.34 -1.90
N VAL A 118 -8.26 -9.07 -2.29
CA VAL A 118 -7.35 -8.41 -3.24
C VAL A 118 -5.90 -8.35 -2.74
N PHE A 119 -5.69 -8.10 -1.46
CA PHE A 119 -4.34 -7.99 -0.90
C PHE A 119 -3.60 -9.32 -0.94
N GLN A 120 -4.27 -10.40 -0.56
CA GLN A 120 -3.67 -11.72 -0.64
C GLN A 120 -3.44 -12.16 -2.08
N ARG A 121 -4.34 -11.80 -3.00
CA ARG A 121 -4.14 -12.10 -4.43
C ARG A 121 -2.91 -11.41 -5.00
N CYS A 122 -2.61 -10.19 -4.55
CA CYS A 122 -1.38 -9.52 -4.96
C CYS A 122 -0.15 -10.28 -4.47
N LEU A 123 -0.18 -10.78 -3.23
CA LEU A 123 0.89 -11.62 -2.71
C LEU A 123 1.01 -12.92 -3.50
N ASP A 124 -0.12 -13.54 -3.82
CA ASP A 124 -0.14 -14.79 -4.60
C ASP A 124 0.48 -14.60 -6.00
N LYS A 125 0.07 -13.52 -6.68
CA LYS A 125 0.54 -13.27 -8.05
C LYS A 125 2.03 -12.93 -8.13
N TYR A 126 2.51 -12.06 -7.23
CA TYR A 126 3.84 -11.47 -7.37
C TYR A 126 4.89 -12.02 -6.41
N PHE A 127 4.47 -12.71 -5.36
CA PHE A 127 5.37 -13.15 -4.29
C PHE A 127 5.13 -14.60 -3.88
N ALA A 128 4.53 -15.40 -4.76
CA ALA A 128 4.22 -16.81 -4.52
C ALA A 128 3.39 -17.03 -3.23
N GLY A 129 2.55 -16.06 -2.87
CA GLY A 129 1.70 -16.12 -1.69
C GLY A 129 2.42 -15.81 -0.38
N ALA A 130 3.73 -15.54 -0.42
CA ALA A 130 4.51 -15.38 0.80
C ALA A 130 4.41 -13.94 1.34
N PRO A 131 3.93 -13.76 2.58
CA PRO A 131 3.90 -12.43 3.20
C PRO A 131 5.30 -11.96 3.55
N ASP A 132 5.43 -10.65 3.80
CA ASP A 132 6.70 -10.06 4.21
C ASP A 132 6.97 -10.39 5.70
N PRO A 133 8.05 -11.13 6.01
CA PRO A 133 8.34 -11.52 7.40
C PRO A 133 8.60 -10.32 8.31
N ALA A 134 9.26 -9.27 7.81
CA ALA A 134 9.56 -8.09 8.60
C ALA A 134 8.28 -7.34 9.01
N THR A 135 7.28 -7.32 8.14
CA THR A 135 5.97 -6.74 8.46
C THR A 135 5.27 -7.56 9.53
N LEU A 136 5.23 -8.89 9.38
CA LEU A 136 4.58 -9.77 10.35
C LEU A 136 5.21 -9.66 11.75
N ALA A 137 6.52 -9.45 11.82
CA ALA A 137 7.21 -9.32 13.09
C ALA A 137 6.82 -8.05 13.86
N ARG A 138 6.19 -7.10 13.21
CA ARG A 138 5.78 -5.82 13.79
C ARG A 138 4.29 -5.71 14.10
N LEU A 139 3.55 -6.77 13.84
CA LEU A 139 2.09 -6.77 14.06
C LEU A 139 1.64 -7.52 15.32
#